data_167a9a8d59c068c82b66ee2aa58852c0
#
_entry.id   167a9a8d59c068c82b66ee2aa58852c0
#
_cell.length_a   1.000
_cell.length_b   1.000
_cell.length_c   1.000
_cell.angle_alpha   90.00
_cell.angle_beta   90.00
_cell.angle_gamma   90.00
#
_symmetry.space_group_name_H-M   'P 1'
#
loop_
_entity.id
_entity.type
_entity.pdbx_description
1 polymer ?
#
loop_
_entity_poly.entity_id
_entity_poly.type
_entity_poly.pdbx_seq_one_letter_code
_entity_poly.pdbx_strand_id
1 'polypeptide(L)'
;FFGLVAICAAQRKDFEQPAMRPARGTKGAVACGSEYAAEAGMRIYFHGGNAVDAGVATMFAASVSEFSHFGLGGEAPILIRTKAGKIFAIAGVGTMPKMATAELFRDRRPKPGEILTMEPGGLKGIIPVAGIMPALVPSMVDAGLVALRDFGSKSFSEEIQPSIELADGLPIDEMRAGSIARSRRFFELWPDSKKTFLPDGQVPMPGEIFRQPNLAKTLRAMAAAEKKALAAGASRVAAIDAVRDFFYRGDIAHRIDAFMRANDGLLRYEDMAAFKLEPEEPVSTDYHGYKVYKPGFWSQGPAMIEALNILEGYDLRSLGMNSSEYIHKLVEALKLSYADRDTYYGDPKFNHIPTEVLLSKTYAAERRKQIGHNASLDFVPGTINGKQGRHPTEMEIARTKIDDELMASDTTCVDAIDKDGMIFSATPSGSWLPSVIAGDTGIPLTERAQQFILVEGSPNELAGGKRPRVTLSPTIVTEQGKPFLALSTPGGDNQEQSLIQLLFNVVEFGMNAQAAIEAPRFQTRHLVSSFDNHAWNRGDLLLDERIPAATGAELSARGHRVGTRSRWSSGAAPVMVHIMPDGVIEAGADPYGYRVAHAY
;
A
#
# COMPACT_ATOMS: atom_id res chain seq x y z
N PHE A 1 -31.45 35.01 44.19
CA PHE A 1 -30.64 34.90 42.95
C PHE A 1 -30.17 33.45 42.77
N PHE A 2 -30.96 32.66 42.08
CA PHE A 2 -30.53 31.34 41.59
C PHE A 2 -30.07 31.48 40.15
N GLY A 3 -28.79 31.40 39.90
CA GLY A 3 -28.22 31.33 38.55
C GLY A 3 -28.44 29.94 37.96
N LEU A 4 -29.27 29.82 36.91
CA LEU A 4 -29.31 28.63 36.05
C LEU A 4 -28.01 28.55 35.30
N VAL A 5 -27.18 27.58 35.64
CA VAL A 5 -26.09 27.14 34.77
C VAL A 5 -26.70 26.23 33.69
N ALA A 6 -26.88 26.77 32.50
CA ALA A 6 -27.24 25.99 31.32
C ALA A 6 -26.03 25.08 30.97
N ILE A 7 -26.08 23.84 31.38
CA ILE A 7 -25.17 22.81 30.86
C ILE A 7 -25.59 22.57 29.41
N CYS A 8 -24.78 23.09 28.49
CA CYS A 8 -24.89 22.77 27.08
C CYS A 8 -24.45 21.29 26.94
N ALA A 9 -25.42 20.39 27.08
CA ALA A 9 -25.23 19.01 26.70
C ALA A 9 -25.07 18.99 25.17
N ALA A 10 -23.83 18.95 24.69
CA ALA A 10 -23.58 18.62 23.30
C ALA A 10 -24.31 17.31 23.04
N GLN A 11 -25.31 17.35 22.15
CA GLN A 11 -25.98 16.14 21.67
C GLN A 11 -24.90 15.23 21.12
N ARG A 12 -24.55 14.18 21.87
CA ARG A 12 -23.84 13.02 21.26
C ARG A 12 -24.77 12.52 20.18
N LYS A 13 -24.41 12.79 18.91
CA LYS A 13 -25.03 12.07 17.80
C LYS A 13 -24.84 10.59 18.12
N ASP A 14 -25.91 9.82 18.10
CA ASP A 14 -25.87 8.36 18.23
C ASP A 14 -25.15 7.80 16.98
N PHE A 15 -23.82 7.78 17.02
CA PHE A 15 -23.05 6.98 16.09
C PHE A 15 -23.25 5.51 16.49
N GLU A 16 -23.48 4.66 15.51
CA GLU A 16 -23.43 3.22 15.72
C GLU A 16 -22.12 2.91 16.46
N GLN A 17 -22.21 2.22 17.59
CA GLN A 17 -21.02 1.92 18.39
C GLN A 17 -20.07 1.07 17.54
N PRO A 18 -18.77 1.39 17.48
CA PRO A 18 -17.81 0.57 16.73
C PRO A 18 -17.80 -0.86 17.29
N ALA A 19 -17.59 -1.83 16.42
CA ALA A 19 -17.52 -3.26 16.79
C ALA A 19 -16.31 -3.53 17.70
N MET A 20 -15.22 -2.77 17.51
CA MET A 20 -14.00 -2.86 18.31
C MET A 20 -13.78 -1.56 19.11
N ARG A 21 -13.08 -1.70 20.24
CA ARG A 21 -12.57 -0.54 20.98
C ARG A 21 -11.23 -0.13 20.42
N PRO A 22 -10.93 1.18 20.29
CA PRO A 22 -9.58 1.61 19.96
C PRO A 22 -8.60 1.19 21.06
N ALA A 23 -7.40 0.77 20.67
CA ALA A 23 -6.29 0.62 21.60
C ALA A 23 -5.81 2.01 22.04
N ARG A 24 -5.47 2.19 23.32
CA ARG A 24 -5.00 3.47 23.88
C ARG A 24 -3.80 3.29 24.75
N GLY A 25 -2.84 4.20 24.60
CA GLY A 25 -1.61 4.24 25.40
C GLY A 25 -1.05 5.65 25.46
N THR A 26 0.09 5.79 26.14
CA THR A 26 0.78 7.08 26.31
C THR A 26 2.24 7.05 25.88
N LYS A 27 2.74 5.88 25.46
CA LYS A 27 4.15 5.69 25.11
C LYS A 27 4.37 5.31 23.66
N GLY A 28 3.46 4.53 23.09
CA GLY A 28 3.53 4.14 21.69
C GLY A 28 2.36 3.28 21.27
N ALA A 29 2.13 3.20 19.96
CA ALA A 29 1.14 2.34 19.36
C ALA A 29 1.62 1.81 18.01
N VAL A 30 1.14 0.61 17.66
CA VAL A 30 1.30 -0.03 16.35
C VAL A 30 -0.06 -0.48 15.87
N ALA A 31 -0.37 -0.22 14.60
CA ALA A 31 -1.54 -0.76 13.93
C ALA A 31 -1.11 -1.37 12.58
N CYS A 32 -1.50 -2.62 12.31
CA CYS A 32 -0.98 -3.36 11.15
C CYS A 32 -1.87 -4.55 10.74
N GLY A 33 -1.33 -5.39 9.86
CA GLY A 33 -2.01 -6.46 9.18
C GLY A 33 -2.27 -7.74 9.98
N SER A 34 -1.49 -8.03 11.03
CA SER A 34 -1.64 -9.26 11.80
C SER A 34 -1.13 -9.12 13.24
N GLU A 35 -1.62 -10.00 14.12
CA GLU A 35 -1.19 -10.09 15.51
C GLU A 35 0.32 -10.34 15.63
N TYR A 36 0.86 -11.23 14.81
CA TYR A 36 2.29 -11.56 14.80
C TYR A 36 3.16 -10.35 14.45
N ALA A 37 2.73 -9.57 13.46
CA ALA A 37 3.44 -8.36 13.06
C ALA A 37 3.33 -7.26 14.14
N ALA A 38 2.15 -7.09 14.74
CA ALA A 38 1.95 -6.13 15.82
C ALA A 38 2.77 -6.49 17.05
N GLU A 39 2.83 -7.78 17.43
CA GLU A 39 3.67 -8.25 18.55
C GLU A 39 5.15 -7.92 18.32
N ALA A 40 5.66 -8.15 17.10
CA ALA A 40 7.05 -7.82 16.77
C ALA A 40 7.37 -6.34 17.04
N GLY A 41 6.52 -5.41 16.57
CA GLY A 41 6.70 -3.98 16.83
C GLY A 41 6.57 -3.60 18.29
N MET A 42 5.62 -4.20 19.01
CA MET A 42 5.45 -3.96 20.45
C MET A 42 6.62 -4.48 21.27
N ARG A 43 7.22 -5.63 20.89
CA ARG A 43 8.46 -6.13 21.52
C ARG A 43 9.59 -5.11 21.41
N ILE A 44 9.75 -4.48 20.26
CA ILE A 44 10.75 -3.43 20.04
C ILE A 44 10.47 -2.20 20.91
N TYR A 45 9.23 -1.76 21.03
CA TYR A 45 8.87 -0.67 21.94
C TYR A 45 9.18 -0.99 23.40
N PHE A 46 8.87 -2.20 23.87
CA PHE A 46 9.18 -2.63 25.24
C PHE A 46 10.69 -2.68 25.52
N HIS A 47 11.51 -2.85 24.49
CA HIS A 47 12.96 -2.78 24.58
C HIS A 47 13.54 -1.38 24.28
N GLY A 48 12.70 -0.34 24.27
CA GLY A 48 13.12 1.06 24.16
C GLY A 48 13.42 1.53 22.73
N GLY A 49 12.92 0.83 21.68
CA GLY A 49 12.94 1.30 20.31
C GLY A 49 11.99 2.49 20.10
N ASN A 50 12.22 3.27 19.04
CA ASN A 50 11.36 4.36 18.59
C ASN A 50 10.30 3.87 17.60
N ALA A 51 9.46 4.78 17.07
CA ALA A 51 8.41 4.42 16.12
C ALA A 51 8.95 3.81 14.81
N VAL A 52 10.15 4.20 14.38
CA VAL A 52 10.77 3.63 13.18
C VAL A 52 11.27 2.21 13.45
N ASP A 53 11.91 1.98 14.59
CA ASP A 53 12.32 0.64 15.00
C ASP A 53 11.09 -0.29 15.07
N ALA A 54 10.04 0.10 15.78
CA ALA A 54 8.81 -0.69 15.88
C ALA A 54 8.15 -0.94 14.50
N GLY A 55 8.11 0.08 13.63
CA GLY A 55 7.57 -0.03 12.28
C GLY A 55 8.35 -0.99 11.39
N VAL A 56 9.69 -0.93 11.46
CA VAL A 56 10.57 -1.82 10.68
C VAL A 56 10.42 -3.28 11.13
N ALA A 57 10.44 -3.54 12.45
CA ALA A 57 10.23 -4.91 12.98
C ALA A 57 8.85 -5.46 12.58
N THR A 58 7.79 -4.63 12.68
CA THR A 58 6.44 -4.98 12.24
C THR A 58 6.43 -5.35 10.75
N MET A 59 7.07 -4.54 9.91
CA MET A 59 7.12 -4.73 8.46
C MET A 59 7.88 -6.02 8.09
N PHE A 60 9.02 -6.30 8.70
CA PHE A 60 9.75 -7.56 8.46
C PHE A 60 8.96 -8.77 8.97
N ALA A 61 8.30 -8.68 10.12
CA ALA A 61 7.45 -9.76 10.63
C ALA A 61 6.24 -10.00 9.72
N ALA A 62 5.62 -8.95 9.20
CA ALA A 62 4.54 -9.04 8.21
C ALA A 62 5.00 -9.77 6.93
N SER A 63 6.25 -9.56 6.46
CA SER A 63 6.77 -10.23 5.27
C SER A 63 6.87 -11.76 5.41
N VAL A 64 6.80 -12.26 6.63
CA VAL A 64 6.83 -13.69 6.96
C VAL A 64 5.45 -14.22 7.33
N SER A 65 4.68 -13.46 8.13
CA SER A 65 3.37 -13.89 8.64
C SER A 65 2.23 -13.60 7.68
N GLU A 66 2.36 -12.60 6.80
CA GLU A 66 1.33 -12.19 5.85
C GLU A 66 1.71 -12.54 4.39
N PHE A 67 2.37 -13.68 4.20
CA PHE A 67 2.92 -14.12 2.92
C PHE A 67 1.89 -14.24 1.77
N SER A 68 0.59 -14.21 2.06
CA SER A 68 -0.45 -14.12 1.04
C SER A 68 -0.55 -12.73 0.39
N HIS A 69 -0.08 -11.69 1.08
CA HIS A 69 -0.23 -10.29 0.68
C HIS A 69 1.11 -9.58 0.45
N PHE A 70 2.19 -10.08 1.05
CA PHE A 70 3.46 -9.41 1.11
C PHE A 70 4.61 -10.40 1.38
N GLY A 71 5.80 -10.10 0.90
CA GLY A 71 6.98 -10.91 1.14
C GLY A 71 8.28 -10.13 0.99
N LEU A 72 9.40 -10.77 1.30
CA LEU A 72 10.72 -10.15 1.32
C LEU A 72 11.19 -9.64 -0.07
N GLY A 73 10.63 -10.18 -1.13
CA GLY A 73 10.88 -9.72 -2.51
C GLY A 73 9.94 -8.62 -2.99
N GLY A 74 9.04 -8.14 -2.14
CA GLY A 74 8.04 -7.12 -2.45
C GLY A 74 8.53 -5.67 -2.31
N GLU A 75 7.57 -4.77 -2.16
CA GLU A 75 7.71 -3.32 -2.06
C GLU A 75 7.22 -2.81 -0.71
N ALA A 76 7.80 -1.72 -0.22
CA ALA A 76 7.37 -1.06 1.00
C ALA A 76 7.63 0.45 0.93
N PRO A 77 6.75 1.24 0.30
CA PRO A 77 6.76 2.68 0.45
C PRO A 77 6.55 3.09 1.91
N ILE A 78 7.40 4.00 2.39
CA ILE A 78 7.41 4.43 3.79
C ILE A 78 7.38 5.95 3.87
N LEU A 79 6.61 6.50 4.80
CA LEU A 79 6.72 7.86 5.29
C LEU A 79 7.20 7.85 6.73
N ILE A 80 8.12 8.76 7.06
CA ILE A 80 8.69 8.90 8.40
C ILE A 80 8.63 10.37 8.82
N ARG A 81 8.01 10.64 9.98
CA ARG A 81 8.16 11.91 10.69
C ARG A 81 9.17 11.73 11.81
N THR A 82 10.22 12.52 11.76
CA THR A 82 11.26 12.52 12.82
C THR A 82 10.80 13.28 14.06
N LYS A 83 11.45 13.04 15.18
CA LYS A 83 11.25 13.82 16.43
C LYS A 83 11.41 15.33 16.21
N ALA A 84 12.29 15.75 15.29
CA ALA A 84 12.48 17.17 14.94
C ALA A 84 11.36 17.73 14.04
N GLY A 85 10.38 16.91 13.64
CA GLY A 85 9.24 17.34 12.82
C GLY A 85 9.48 17.30 11.31
N LYS A 86 10.65 16.92 10.84
CA LYS A 86 10.90 16.75 9.41
C LYS A 86 10.29 15.45 8.91
N ILE A 87 9.70 15.47 7.71
CA ILE A 87 9.08 14.30 7.12
C ILE A 87 9.86 13.87 5.88
N PHE A 88 10.05 12.55 5.75
CA PHE A 88 10.75 11.90 4.65
C PHE A 88 9.87 10.81 4.05
N ALA A 89 10.02 10.61 2.75
CA ALA A 89 9.52 9.45 2.04
C ALA A 89 10.69 8.52 1.67
N ILE A 90 10.46 7.21 1.71
CA ILE A 90 11.34 6.21 1.13
C ILE A 90 10.50 5.50 0.08
N ALA A 91 10.92 5.55 -1.18
CA ALA A 91 10.11 5.08 -2.29
C ALA A 91 9.73 3.59 -2.16
N GLY A 92 10.65 2.76 -1.70
CA GLY A 92 10.41 1.34 -1.44
C GLY A 92 9.79 0.57 -2.60
N VAL A 93 9.99 1.01 -3.84
CA VAL A 93 9.48 0.38 -5.07
C VAL A 93 10.66 -0.03 -5.93
N GLY A 94 10.67 -1.30 -6.34
CA GLY A 94 11.70 -1.86 -7.21
C GLY A 94 11.65 -1.30 -8.63
N THR A 95 12.78 -1.39 -9.32
CA THR A 95 12.86 -1.05 -10.74
C THR A 95 12.66 -2.29 -11.60
N MET A 96 12.07 -2.11 -12.78
CA MET A 96 12.01 -3.14 -13.80
C MET A 96 13.44 -3.55 -14.21
N PRO A 97 13.75 -4.85 -14.38
CA PRO A 97 15.05 -5.28 -14.92
C PRO A 97 15.42 -4.59 -16.22
N LYS A 98 16.68 -4.22 -16.40
CA LYS A 98 17.14 -3.46 -17.58
C LYS A 98 16.89 -4.16 -18.92
N MET A 99 16.78 -5.49 -18.92
CA MET A 99 16.46 -6.28 -20.10
C MET A 99 15.00 -6.20 -20.55
N ALA A 100 14.10 -5.67 -19.72
CA ALA A 100 12.69 -5.58 -20.04
C ALA A 100 12.40 -4.38 -20.96
N THR A 101 11.61 -4.63 -22.00
CA THR A 101 11.10 -3.60 -22.91
C THR A 101 9.60 -3.77 -23.12
N ALA A 102 8.90 -2.70 -23.49
CA ALA A 102 7.47 -2.77 -23.78
C ALA A 102 7.21 -3.69 -25.00
N GLU A 103 8.09 -3.66 -26.00
CA GLU A 103 8.00 -4.52 -27.21
C GLU A 103 8.03 -6.00 -26.86
N LEU A 104 8.94 -6.40 -25.93
CA LEU A 104 9.00 -7.79 -25.46
C LEU A 104 7.64 -8.29 -24.98
N PHE A 105 6.89 -7.48 -24.24
CA PHE A 105 5.59 -7.85 -23.71
C PHE A 105 4.46 -7.69 -24.74
N ARG A 106 4.51 -6.71 -25.64
CA ARG A 106 3.51 -6.53 -26.71
C ARG A 106 3.45 -7.72 -27.67
N ASP A 107 4.59 -8.33 -27.95
CA ASP A 107 4.69 -9.44 -28.92
C ASP A 107 4.63 -10.82 -28.28
N ARG A 108 4.82 -10.89 -26.97
CA ARG A 108 4.90 -12.14 -26.24
C ARG A 108 3.52 -12.71 -25.90
N ARG A 109 3.42 -14.04 -25.93
CA ARG A 109 2.32 -14.79 -25.33
C ARG A 109 2.76 -15.30 -23.95
N PRO A 110 1.90 -15.16 -22.90
CA PRO A 110 2.20 -15.75 -21.61
C PRO A 110 2.39 -17.26 -21.69
N LYS A 111 3.30 -17.78 -20.88
CA LYS A 111 3.50 -19.23 -20.67
C LYS A 111 2.56 -19.74 -19.56
N PRO A 112 2.32 -21.05 -19.46
CA PRO A 112 1.68 -21.63 -18.28
C PRO A 112 2.40 -21.18 -16.99
N GLY A 113 1.61 -20.79 -15.96
CA GLY A 113 2.16 -20.27 -14.70
C GLY A 113 2.50 -18.77 -14.68
N GLU A 114 2.23 -18.04 -15.77
CA GLU A 114 2.36 -16.58 -15.83
C GLU A 114 1.00 -15.85 -15.79
N ILE A 115 -0.07 -16.58 -15.99
CA ILE A 115 -1.45 -16.12 -15.89
C ILE A 115 -2.22 -17.04 -14.96
N LEU A 116 -3.26 -16.51 -14.33
CA LEU A 116 -4.07 -17.26 -13.36
C LEU A 116 -5.14 -18.13 -14.05
N THR A 117 -5.49 -17.82 -15.30
CA THR A 117 -6.43 -18.62 -16.08
C THR A 117 -5.74 -19.83 -16.72
N MET A 118 -6.43 -20.95 -16.79
CA MET A 118 -5.91 -22.21 -17.36
C MET A 118 -5.79 -22.21 -18.88
N GLU A 119 -6.35 -21.21 -19.57
CA GLU A 119 -6.33 -21.11 -21.03
C GLU A 119 -5.44 -19.96 -21.50
N PRO A 120 -4.13 -20.20 -21.71
CA PRO A 120 -3.24 -19.18 -22.24
C PRO A 120 -3.47 -18.87 -23.72
N GLY A 121 -4.39 -19.60 -24.37
CA GLY A 121 -4.71 -19.41 -25.78
C GLY A 121 -5.42 -18.10 -26.06
N GLY A 122 -4.77 -17.20 -26.79
CA GLY A 122 -5.37 -15.95 -27.25
C GLY A 122 -4.84 -14.67 -26.58
N LEU A 123 -4.21 -14.76 -25.43
CA LEU A 123 -3.61 -13.59 -24.78
C LEU A 123 -2.27 -13.24 -25.42
N LYS A 124 -2.21 -12.04 -26.01
CA LYS A 124 -0.98 -11.44 -26.54
C LYS A 124 -0.91 -9.99 -26.04
N GLY A 125 0.27 -9.49 -25.78
CA GLY A 125 0.45 -8.09 -25.44
C GLY A 125 0.01 -7.72 -24.02
N ILE A 126 0.25 -8.60 -23.05
CA ILE A 126 0.01 -8.34 -21.62
C ILE A 126 1.30 -8.47 -20.82
N ILE A 127 1.37 -7.72 -19.72
CA ILE A 127 2.36 -7.99 -18.67
C ILE A 127 1.78 -9.11 -17.80
N PRO A 128 2.52 -10.21 -17.59
CA PRO A 128 2.01 -11.31 -16.78
C PRO A 128 1.64 -10.88 -15.36
N VAL A 129 0.58 -11.46 -14.82
CA VAL A 129 0.11 -11.21 -13.44
C VAL A 129 0.69 -12.18 -12.43
N ALA A 130 1.42 -13.20 -12.89
CA ALA A 130 2.07 -14.22 -12.07
C ALA A 130 3.37 -14.68 -12.75
N GLY A 131 4.14 -15.52 -12.07
CA GLY A 131 5.41 -16.04 -12.57
C GLY A 131 6.59 -15.12 -12.29
N ILE A 132 7.65 -15.24 -13.08
CA ILE A 132 8.92 -14.52 -12.86
C ILE A 132 9.12 -13.31 -13.79
N MET A 133 8.33 -13.21 -14.86
CA MET A 133 8.46 -12.12 -15.84
C MET A 133 8.06 -10.74 -15.27
N PRO A 134 7.06 -10.62 -14.38
CA PRO A 134 6.70 -9.34 -13.78
C PRO A 134 7.57 -8.96 -12.56
N ALA A 135 8.63 -9.72 -12.27
CA ALA A 135 9.48 -9.45 -11.12
C ALA A 135 10.27 -8.16 -11.29
N LEU A 136 10.17 -7.29 -10.28
CA LEU A 136 11.05 -6.14 -10.10
C LEU A 136 12.24 -6.50 -9.22
N VAL A 137 13.21 -5.60 -9.12
CA VAL A 137 14.24 -5.69 -8.06
C VAL A 137 13.54 -5.66 -6.70
N PRO A 138 13.75 -6.64 -5.81
CA PRO A 138 13.23 -6.61 -4.44
C PRO A 138 13.61 -5.31 -3.74
N SER A 139 12.65 -4.55 -3.23
CA SER A 139 12.91 -3.20 -2.69
C SER A 139 12.56 -3.02 -1.22
N MET A 140 11.71 -3.90 -0.68
CA MET A 140 11.29 -3.86 0.72
C MET A 140 12.48 -3.91 1.69
N VAL A 141 13.45 -4.77 1.40
CA VAL A 141 14.64 -4.94 2.26
C VAL A 141 15.45 -3.65 2.34
N ASP A 142 15.71 -3.01 1.20
CA ASP A 142 16.45 -1.73 1.18
C ASP A 142 15.65 -0.61 1.87
N ALA A 143 14.33 -0.57 1.67
CA ALA A 143 13.47 0.41 2.33
C ALA A 143 13.52 0.29 3.86
N GLY A 144 13.42 -0.92 4.39
CA GLY A 144 13.54 -1.19 5.83
C GLY A 144 14.93 -0.88 6.38
N LEU A 145 16.00 -1.25 5.66
CA LEU A 145 17.36 -0.98 6.07
C LEU A 145 17.70 0.51 6.06
N VAL A 146 17.23 1.27 5.07
CA VAL A 146 17.39 2.74 5.01
C VAL A 146 16.60 3.40 6.15
N ALA A 147 15.36 2.98 6.40
CA ALA A 147 14.57 3.50 7.52
C ALA A 147 15.28 3.24 8.85
N LEU A 148 15.73 2.02 9.10
CA LEU A 148 16.44 1.64 10.32
C LEU A 148 17.77 2.37 10.46
N ARG A 149 18.58 2.43 9.39
CA ARG A 149 19.90 3.06 9.37
C ARG A 149 19.83 4.53 9.76
N ASP A 150 18.92 5.28 9.13
CA ASP A 150 18.90 6.75 9.16
C ASP A 150 18.00 7.31 10.28
N PHE A 151 17.00 6.56 10.72
CA PHE A 151 15.98 7.05 11.65
C PHE A 151 15.73 6.13 12.85
N GLY A 152 16.12 4.85 12.79
CA GLY A 152 16.02 3.91 13.89
C GLY A 152 17.19 4.00 14.87
N SER A 153 17.06 3.31 15.99
CA SER A 153 18.06 3.25 17.07
C SER A 153 18.59 1.83 17.33
N LYS A 154 17.86 0.81 16.89
CA LYS A 154 18.18 -0.60 17.11
C LYS A 154 19.12 -1.17 16.06
N SER A 155 19.70 -2.35 16.34
CA SER A 155 20.43 -3.14 15.35
C SER A 155 19.47 -3.91 14.44
N PHE A 156 19.93 -4.27 13.25
CA PHE A 156 19.15 -5.13 12.37
C PHE A 156 18.86 -6.50 12.99
N SER A 157 19.82 -7.04 13.76
CA SER A 157 19.66 -8.33 14.43
C SER A 157 18.55 -8.31 15.48
N GLU A 158 18.34 -7.19 16.19
CA GLU A 158 17.21 -7.03 17.11
C GLU A 158 15.88 -6.98 16.33
N GLU A 159 15.81 -6.18 15.25
CA GLU A 159 14.63 -6.00 14.44
C GLU A 159 14.13 -7.26 13.74
N ILE A 160 15.08 -8.10 13.25
CA ILE A 160 14.74 -9.27 12.44
C ILE A 160 14.46 -10.52 13.27
N GLN A 161 14.76 -10.51 14.57
CA GLN A 161 14.61 -11.69 15.42
C GLN A 161 13.18 -12.25 15.45
N PRO A 162 12.11 -11.43 15.60
CA PRO A 162 10.74 -11.93 15.52
C PRO A 162 10.42 -12.60 14.18
N SER A 163 10.92 -12.05 13.08
CA SER A 163 10.71 -12.61 11.74
C SER A 163 11.37 -13.98 11.58
N ILE A 164 12.54 -14.17 12.17
CA ILE A 164 13.24 -15.47 12.20
C ILE A 164 12.41 -16.50 12.96
N GLU A 165 11.89 -16.13 14.13
CA GLU A 165 11.04 -17.00 14.95
C GLU A 165 9.77 -17.43 14.21
N LEU A 166 9.12 -16.48 13.52
CA LEU A 166 7.93 -16.75 12.69
C LEU A 166 8.25 -17.66 11.50
N ALA A 167 9.42 -17.48 10.85
CA ALA A 167 9.83 -18.32 9.73
C ALA A 167 10.19 -19.75 10.18
N ASP A 168 10.65 -19.94 11.41
CA ASP A 168 10.85 -21.27 12.01
C ASP A 168 9.53 -22.01 12.24
N GLY A 169 8.43 -21.27 12.44
CA GLY A 169 7.10 -21.87 12.52
C GLY A 169 6.07 -20.94 13.14
N LEU A 170 4.97 -20.76 12.44
CA LEU A 170 3.78 -20.05 12.92
C LEU A 170 2.53 -20.90 12.70
N PRO A 171 1.53 -20.86 13.58
CA PRO A 171 0.22 -21.45 13.29
C PRO A 171 -0.41 -20.72 12.09
N ILE A 172 -0.73 -21.47 11.01
CA ILE A 172 -1.36 -20.86 9.82
C ILE A 172 -2.86 -20.63 10.07
N ASP A 173 -3.36 -19.49 9.61
CA ASP A 173 -4.78 -19.15 9.68
C ASP A 173 -5.57 -19.62 8.44
N GLU A 174 -6.91 -19.49 8.52
CA GLU A 174 -7.85 -19.88 7.47
C GLU A 174 -7.63 -19.12 6.17
N MET A 175 -7.33 -17.83 6.24
CA MET A 175 -7.14 -16.98 5.07
C MET A 175 -5.90 -17.43 4.27
N ARG A 176 -4.78 -17.67 4.97
CA ARG A 176 -3.52 -18.08 4.35
C ARG A 176 -3.56 -19.51 3.84
N ALA A 177 -4.15 -20.42 4.61
CA ALA A 177 -4.39 -21.79 4.16
C ALA A 177 -5.30 -21.80 2.91
N GLY A 178 -6.38 -21.02 2.91
CA GLY A 178 -7.26 -20.84 1.77
C GLY A 178 -6.54 -20.24 0.54
N SER A 179 -5.65 -19.27 0.74
CA SER A 179 -4.87 -18.70 -0.36
C SER A 179 -3.90 -19.71 -0.97
N ILE A 180 -3.27 -20.55 -0.16
CA ILE A 180 -2.44 -21.66 -0.64
C ILE A 180 -3.31 -22.66 -1.44
N ALA A 181 -4.48 -23.01 -0.92
CA ALA A 181 -5.39 -23.95 -1.58
C ALA A 181 -5.81 -23.46 -2.98
N ARG A 182 -6.20 -22.20 -3.11
CA ARG A 182 -6.54 -21.58 -4.40
C ARG A 182 -5.36 -21.56 -5.37
N SER A 183 -4.16 -21.36 -4.87
CA SER A 183 -2.93 -21.24 -5.66
C SER A 183 -2.24 -22.59 -5.95
N ARG A 184 -2.78 -23.72 -5.46
CA ARG A 184 -2.14 -25.04 -5.52
C ARG A 184 -1.61 -25.39 -6.91
N ARG A 185 -2.44 -25.24 -7.96
CA ARG A 185 -2.07 -25.58 -9.35
C ARG A 185 -0.87 -24.77 -9.85
N PHE A 186 -0.77 -23.52 -9.42
CA PHE A 186 0.36 -22.66 -9.76
C PHE A 186 1.64 -23.15 -9.07
N PHE A 187 1.59 -23.49 -7.79
CA PHE A 187 2.76 -23.97 -7.06
C PHE A 187 3.31 -25.28 -7.60
N GLU A 188 2.45 -26.15 -8.18
CA GLU A 188 2.88 -27.39 -8.82
C GLU A 188 3.80 -27.17 -10.02
N LEU A 189 3.78 -25.98 -10.63
CA LEU A 189 4.65 -25.60 -11.75
C LEU A 189 6.04 -25.11 -11.29
N TRP A 190 6.19 -24.72 -10.01
CA TRP A 190 7.38 -24.12 -9.46
C TRP A 190 7.90 -24.92 -8.27
N PRO A 191 8.99 -25.72 -8.45
CA PRO A 191 9.45 -26.68 -7.42
C PRO A 191 9.71 -26.07 -6.05
N ASP A 192 10.33 -24.87 -5.98
CA ASP A 192 10.66 -24.21 -4.71
C ASP A 192 9.42 -23.62 -4.03
N SER A 193 8.47 -23.06 -4.80
CA SER A 193 7.16 -22.64 -4.28
C SER A 193 6.36 -23.84 -3.79
N LYS A 194 6.33 -24.94 -4.54
CA LYS A 194 5.68 -26.20 -4.12
C LYS A 194 6.25 -26.70 -2.81
N LYS A 195 7.58 -26.78 -2.68
CA LYS A 195 8.26 -27.23 -1.46
C LYS A 195 7.90 -26.40 -0.24
N THR A 196 7.69 -25.09 -0.41
CA THR A 196 7.37 -24.16 0.67
C THR A 196 5.88 -24.19 1.03
N PHE A 197 5.01 -24.01 0.03
CA PHE A 197 3.58 -23.81 0.25
C PHE A 197 2.75 -25.10 0.28
N LEU A 198 3.29 -26.19 -0.25
CA LEU A 198 2.66 -27.51 -0.23
C LEU A 198 3.60 -28.54 0.45
N PRO A 199 3.90 -28.38 1.76
CA PRO A 199 4.72 -29.34 2.49
C PRO A 199 4.11 -30.74 2.36
N ASP A 200 4.94 -31.74 2.06
CA ASP A 200 4.52 -33.12 1.78
C ASP A 200 3.46 -33.24 0.66
N GLY A 201 3.40 -32.24 -0.24
CA GLY A 201 2.44 -32.15 -1.33
C GLY A 201 1.01 -31.82 -0.91
N GLN A 202 0.79 -31.40 0.34
CA GLN A 202 -0.52 -31.06 0.90
C GLN A 202 -0.67 -29.56 1.20
N VAL A 203 -1.89 -29.06 1.17
CA VAL A 203 -2.22 -27.73 1.67
C VAL A 203 -2.24 -27.79 3.20
N PRO A 204 -1.51 -26.90 3.90
CA PRO A 204 -1.57 -26.86 5.35
C PRO A 204 -2.98 -26.54 5.87
N MET A 205 -3.40 -27.18 6.94
CA MET A 205 -4.70 -26.92 7.57
C MET A 205 -4.58 -25.76 8.59
N PRO A 206 -5.63 -24.96 8.77
CA PRO A 206 -5.65 -23.93 9.82
C PRO A 206 -5.25 -24.49 11.18
N GLY A 207 -4.36 -23.79 11.89
CA GLY A 207 -3.79 -24.19 13.17
C GLY A 207 -2.53 -25.07 13.07
N GLU A 208 -2.20 -25.62 11.91
CA GLU A 208 -0.94 -26.35 11.72
C GLU A 208 0.25 -25.39 11.72
N ILE A 209 1.40 -25.90 12.16
CA ILE A 209 2.64 -25.11 12.16
C ILE A 209 3.23 -25.03 10.74
N PHE A 210 3.06 -23.88 10.14
CA PHE A 210 3.64 -23.56 8.84
C PHE A 210 5.08 -23.07 9.03
N ARG A 211 6.02 -23.61 8.23
CA ARG A 211 7.45 -23.32 8.30
C ARG A 211 7.99 -22.84 6.97
N GLN A 212 8.90 -21.87 7.03
CA GLN A 212 9.60 -21.33 5.87
C GLN A 212 11.13 -21.46 6.06
N PRO A 213 11.67 -22.70 6.07
CA PRO A 213 13.05 -22.96 6.52
C PRO A 213 14.11 -22.27 5.66
N ASN A 214 13.89 -22.14 4.34
CA ASN A 214 14.81 -21.43 3.47
C ASN A 214 14.81 -19.92 3.78
N LEU A 215 13.65 -19.33 4.03
CA LEU A 215 13.52 -17.94 4.43
C LEU A 215 14.19 -17.70 5.79
N ALA A 216 13.96 -18.57 6.77
CA ALA A 216 14.61 -18.49 8.10
C ALA A 216 16.15 -18.54 7.97
N LYS A 217 16.68 -19.39 7.09
CA LYS A 217 18.12 -19.44 6.79
C LYS A 217 18.63 -18.14 6.19
N THR A 218 17.90 -17.55 5.26
CA THR A 218 18.24 -16.27 4.62
C THR A 218 18.24 -15.13 5.65
N LEU A 219 17.21 -15.02 6.50
CA LEU A 219 17.12 -13.99 7.54
C LEU A 219 18.27 -14.11 8.58
N ARG A 220 18.60 -15.34 8.99
CA ARG A 220 19.77 -15.59 9.86
C ARG A 220 21.09 -15.20 9.20
N ALA A 221 21.26 -15.46 7.93
CA ALA A 221 22.47 -15.08 7.20
C ALA A 221 22.61 -13.55 7.09
N MET A 222 21.49 -12.82 6.89
CA MET A 222 21.48 -11.35 6.93
C MET A 222 21.87 -10.82 8.32
N ALA A 223 21.31 -11.36 9.41
CA ALA A 223 21.70 -11.00 10.77
C ALA A 223 23.17 -11.35 11.06
N ALA A 224 23.68 -12.46 10.53
CA ALA A 224 25.09 -12.83 10.67
C ALA A 224 26.02 -11.85 9.94
N ALA A 225 25.62 -11.27 8.81
CA ALA A 225 26.39 -10.25 8.10
C ALA A 225 26.58 -8.99 8.97
N GLU A 226 25.53 -8.52 9.65
CA GLU A 226 25.64 -7.41 10.62
C GLU A 226 26.60 -7.76 11.76
N LYS A 227 26.38 -8.91 12.43
CA LYS A 227 27.20 -9.35 13.55
C LYS A 227 28.68 -9.45 13.18
N LYS A 228 28.97 -9.94 11.96
CA LYS A 228 30.35 -10.02 11.44
C LYS A 228 30.96 -8.62 11.26
N ALA A 229 30.21 -7.66 10.74
CA ALA A 229 30.68 -6.27 10.57
C ALA A 229 30.94 -5.61 11.93
N LEU A 230 30.03 -5.75 12.89
CA LEU A 230 30.19 -5.22 14.25
C LEU A 230 31.42 -5.85 14.97
N ALA A 231 31.61 -7.15 14.84
CA ALA A 231 32.78 -7.85 15.39
C ALA A 231 34.11 -7.38 14.75
N ALA A 232 34.06 -6.88 13.52
CA ALA A 232 35.19 -6.25 12.84
C ALA A 232 35.39 -4.76 13.19
N GLY A 233 34.58 -4.21 14.11
CA GLY A 233 34.68 -2.83 14.58
C GLY A 233 33.86 -1.82 13.77
N ALA A 234 32.95 -2.24 12.90
CA ALA A 234 32.08 -1.34 12.18
C ALA A 234 31.12 -0.60 13.13
N SER A 235 30.76 0.64 12.77
CA SER A 235 29.66 1.35 13.42
C SER A 235 28.32 0.68 13.13
N ARG A 236 27.27 0.97 13.93
CA ARG A 236 25.89 0.51 13.67
C ARG A 236 25.46 0.78 12.21
N VAL A 237 25.68 1.99 11.72
CA VAL A 237 25.34 2.39 10.34
C VAL A 237 26.07 1.52 9.32
N ALA A 238 27.39 1.37 9.45
CA ALA A 238 28.19 0.54 8.55
C ALA A 238 27.83 -0.95 8.64
N ALA A 239 27.39 -1.43 9.79
CA ALA A 239 26.94 -2.80 9.97
C ALA A 239 25.58 -3.06 9.28
N ILE A 240 24.66 -2.10 9.31
CA ILE A 240 23.40 -2.16 8.55
C ILE A 240 23.69 -2.09 7.04
N ASP A 241 24.63 -1.26 6.59
CA ASP A 241 25.07 -1.24 5.18
C ASP A 241 25.69 -2.58 4.76
N ALA A 242 26.38 -3.29 5.66
CA ALA A 242 26.90 -4.64 5.39
C ALA A 242 25.77 -5.68 5.18
N VAL A 243 24.62 -5.55 5.87
CA VAL A 243 23.43 -6.37 5.60
C VAL A 243 22.89 -6.08 4.20
N ARG A 244 22.83 -4.80 3.83
CA ARG A 244 22.41 -4.36 2.50
C ARG A 244 23.29 -4.94 1.41
N ASP A 245 24.61 -4.84 1.58
CA ASP A 245 25.58 -5.40 0.63
C ASP A 245 25.48 -6.93 0.53
N PHE A 246 25.23 -7.61 1.64
CA PHE A 246 25.00 -9.06 1.64
C PHE A 246 23.77 -9.45 0.80
N PHE A 247 22.68 -8.66 0.89
CA PHE A 247 21.45 -8.92 0.13
C PHE A 247 21.59 -8.57 -1.36
N TYR A 248 22.08 -7.35 -1.67
CA TYR A 248 22.03 -6.80 -3.03
C TYR A 248 23.28 -7.06 -3.87
N ARG A 249 24.42 -7.32 -3.23
CA ARG A 249 25.73 -7.53 -3.89
C ARG A 249 26.40 -8.84 -3.48
N GLY A 250 25.86 -9.53 -2.49
CA GLY A 250 26.39 -10.78 -1.96
C GLY A 250 25.69 -12.03 -2.47
N ASP A 251 25.69 -13.05 -1.62
CA ASP A 251 25.20 -14.40 -1.93
C ASP A 251 23.74 -14.40 -2.42
N ILE A 252 22.86 -13.61 -1.79
CA ILE A 252 21.43 -13.59 -2.11
C ILE A 252 21.23 -13.13 -3.56
N ALA A 253 21.87 -12.02 -3.98
CA ALA A 253 21.76 -11.50 -5.33
C ALA A 253 22.25 -12.50 -6.38
N HIS A 254 23.36 -13.19 -6.11
CA HIS A 254 23.88 -14.22 -7.01
C HIS A 254 22.94 -15.43 -7.15
N ARG A 255 22.32 -15.85 -6.05
CA ARG A 255 21.35 -16.98 -6.07
C ARG A 255 20.08 -16.61 -6.82
N ILE A 256 19.56 -15.39 -6.65
CA ILE A 256 18.42 -14.88 -7.41
C ILE A 256 18.77 -14.80 -8.91
N ASP A 257 19.93 -14.25 -9.29
CA ASP A 257 20.38 -14.19 -10.68
C ASP A 257 20.50 -15.58 -11.31
N ALA A 258 21.11 -16.54 -10.61
CA ALA A 258 21.22 -17.92 -11.06
C ALA A 258 19.86 -18.58 -11.31
N PHE A 259 18.91 -18.39 -10.38
CA PHE A 259 17.53 -18.86 -10.53
C PHE A 259 16.84 -18.24 -11.75
N MET A 260 16.96 -16.91 -11.90
CA MET A 260 16.33 -16.17 -13.00
C MET A 260 16.90 -16.60 -14.36
N ARG A 261 18.22 -16.80 -14.47
CA ARG A 261 18.85 -17.32 -15.70
C ARG A 261 18.40 -18.73 -16.04
N ALA A 262 18.28 -19.60 -15.04
CA ALA A 262 17.85 -20.99 -15.23
C ALA A 262 16.38 -21.12 -15.70
N ASN A 263 15.56 -20.09 -15.50
CA ASN A 263 14.13 -20.08 -15.80
C ASN A 263 13.70 -19.02 -16.83
N ASP A 264 14.63 -18.47 -17.63
CA ASP A 264 14.39 -17.42 -18.63
C ASP A 264 13.79 -16.11 -18.06
N GLY A 265 14.02 -15.82 -16.77
CA GLY A 265 13.60 -14.57 -16.15
C GLY A 265 14.48 -13.39 -16.57
N LEU A 266 14.02 -12.17 -16.28
CA LEU A 266 14.68 -10.93 -16.73
C LEU A 266 15.64 -10.32 -15.69
N LEU A 267 15.40 -10.52 -14.40
CA LEU A 267 16.20 -9.92 -13.32
C LEU A 267 17.62 -10.49 -13.31
N ARG A 268 18.61 -9.60 -13.17
CA ARG A 268 20.03 -9.93 -13.17
C ARG A 268 20.74 -9.41 -11.92
N TYR A 269 21.92 -9.99 -11.65
CA TYR A 269 22.79 -9.51 -10.55
C TYR A 269 23.07 -8.01 -10.66
N GLU A 270 23.32 -7.50 -11.86
CA GLU A 270 23.62 -6.08 -12.10
C GLU A 270 22.45 -5.16 -11.76
N ASP A 271 21.22 -5.62 -11.92
CA ASP A 271 20.01 -4.88 -11.51
C ASP A 271 19.94 -4.79 -9.97
N MET A 272 20.20 -5.92 -9.29
CA MET A 272 20.27 -5.99 -7.83
C MET A 272 21.40 -5.11 -7.29
N ALA A 273 22.62 -5.28 -7.79
CA ALA A 273 23.81 -4.59 -7.30
C ALA A 273 23.78 -3.08 -7.48
N ALA A 274 23.09 -2.61 -8.51
CA ALA A 274 22.91 -1.18 -8.80
C ALA A 274 21.76 -0.54 -8.02
N PHE A 275 20.86 -1.34 -7.43
CA PHE A 275 19.68 -0.83 -6.74
C PHE A 275 20.06 -0.15 -5.43
N LYS A 276 19.51 1.04 -5.20
CA LYS A 276 19.71 1.83 -3.98
C LYS A 276 18.56 2.80 -3.78
N LEU A 277 18.00 2.81 -2.57
CA LEU A 277 17.04 3.80 -2.12
C LEU A 277 17.73 4.86 -1.25
N GLU A 278 17.18 6.07 -1.31
CA GLU A 278 17.55 7.19 -0.43
C GLU A 278 16.26 7.85 0.05
N PRO A 279 16.25 8.47 1.23
CA PRO A 279 15.12 9.29 1.67
C PRO A 279 14.92 10.47 0.71
N GLU A 280 13.65 10.73 0.37
CA GLU A 280 13.24 11.84 -0.51
C GLU A 280 12.17 12.70 0.19
N GLU A 281 11.89 13.88 -0.36
CA GLU A 281 10.82 14.73 0.17
C GLU A 281 9.45 14.23 -0.28
N PRO A 282 8.47 14.11 0.64
CA PRO A 282 7.10 13.77 0.29
C PRO A 282 6.39 14.98 -0.35
N VAL A 283 5.32 14.71 -1.10
CA VAL A 283 4.38 15.78 -1.50
C VAL A 283 3.40 16.07 -0.37
N SER A 284 2.86 17.28 -0.32
CA SER A 284 1.93 17.67 0.73
C SER A 284 0.97 18.77 0.31
N THR A 285 -0.14 18.90 1.05
CA THR A 285 -1.05 20.06 1.00
C THR A 285 -1.54 20.41 2.38
N ASP A 286 -1.92 21.69 2.55
CA ASP A 286 -2.69 22.13 3.71
C ASP A 286 -4.18 21.96 3.42
N TYR A 287 -4.92 21.42 4.40
CA TYR A 287 -6.35 21.26 4.37
C TYR A 287 -6.92 21.69 5.73
N HIS A 288 -7.56 22.84 5.80
CA HIS A 288 -8.19 23.41 7.01
C HIS A 288 -7.30 23.40 8.27
N GLY A 289 -5.98 23.65 8.11
CA GLY A 289 -5.00 23.68 9.20
C GLY A 289 -4.30 22.35 9.46
N TYR A 290 -4.69 21.31 8.76
CA TYR A 290 -4.01 20.02 8.73
C TYR A 290 -3.10 19.92 7.51
N LYS A 291 -1.85 19.52 7.71
CA LYS A 291 -0.94 19.28 6.59
C LYS A 291 -0.83 17.79 6.31
N VAL A 292 -1.28 17.38 5.14
CA VAL A 292 -1.34 15.99 4.69
C VAL A 292 -0.14 15.70 3.81
N TYR A 293 0.61 14.63 4.11
CA TYR A 293 1.81 14.22 3.40
C TYR A 293 1.60 12.86 2.74
N LYS A 294 2.05 12.75 1.50
CA LYS A 294 1.94 11.54 0.67
C LYS A 294 3.27 11.27 -0.04
N PRO A 295 3.53 10.01 -0.46
CA PRO A 295 4.62 9.72 -1.40
C PRO A 295 4.50 10.50 -2.69
N GLY A 296 5.62 10.57 -3.46
CA GLY A 296 5.68 11.27 -4.73
C GLY A 296 4.89 10.61 -5.87
N PHE A 297 5.02 11.15 -7.07
CA PHE A 297 4.24 10.80 -8.27
C PHE A 297 4.55 9.42 -8.87
N TRP A 298 5.54 8.71 -8.36
CA TRP A 298 5.74 7.27 -8.60
C TRP A 298 4.71 6.40 -7.88
N SER A 299 3.87 7.01 -7.04
CA SER A 299 2.70 6.41 -6.38
C SER A 299 1.42 7.12 -6.81
N GLN A 300 0.27 6.60 -6.39
CA GLN A 300 -0.99 7.31 -6.56
C GLN A 300 -1.27 8.36 -5.46
N GLY A 301 -0.39 8.49 -4.46
CA GLY A 301 -0.58 9.39 -3.32
C GLY A 301 -0.97 10.83 -3.67
N PRO A 302 -0.33 11.46 -4.67
CA PRO A 302 -0.69 12.83 -5.07
C PRO A 302 -2.14 12.99 -5.52
N ALA A 303 -2.84 11.91 -5.96
CA ALA A 303 -4.26 11.99 -6.30
C ALA A 303 -5.15 12.35 -5.09
N MET A 304 -4.79 11.88 -3.88
CA MET A 304 -5.46 12.32 -2.65
C MET A 304 -5.20 13.80 -2.38
N ILE A 305 -3.99 14.29 -2.61
CA ILE A 305 -3.63 15.70 -2.47
C ILE A 305 -4.46 16.58 -3.43
N GLU A 306 -4.57 16.18 -4.70
CA GLU A 306 -5.41 16.87 -5.68
C GLU A 306 -6.89 16.86 -5.28
N ALA A 307 -7.41 15.70 -4.86
CA ALA A 307 -8.79 15.58 -4.41
C ALA A 307 -9.07 16.46 -3.18
N LEU A 308 -8.16 16.50 -2.19
CA LEU A 308 -8.26 17.40 -1.03
C LEU A 308 -8.30 18.86 -1.46
N ASN A 309 -7.42 19.28 -2.37
CA ASN A 309 -7.39 20.65 -2.89
C ASN A 309 -8.69 21.03 -3.63
N ILE A 310 -9.27 20.07 -4.36
CA ILE A 310 -10.58 20.28 -5.02
C ILE A 310 -11.68 20.40 -3.98
N LEU A 311 -11.72 19.53 -2.97
CA LEU A 311 -12.78 19.44 -1.97
C LEU A 311 -12.74 20.55 -0.94
N GLU A 312 -11.60 21.15 -0.66
CA GLU A 312 -11.45 22.25 0.30
C GLU A 312 -12.39 23.45 0.02
N GLY A 313 -12.84 23.59 -1.22
CA GLY A 313 -13.80 24.64 -1.57
C GLY A 313 -15.27 24.36 -1.21
N TYR A 314 -15.57 23.22 -0.59
CA TYR A 314 -16.90 22.85 -0.12
C TYR A 314 -16.94 22.76 1.40
N ASP A 315 -18.03 23.15 2.01
CA ASP A 315 -18.29 22.87 3.44
C ASP A 315 -18.84 21.44 3.59
N LEU A 316 -17.89 20.46 3.60
CA LEU A 316 -18.25 19.04 3.66
C LEU A 316 -19.02 18.68 4.92
N ARG A 317 -18.75 19.36 6.04
CA ARG A 317 -19.45 19.12 7.31
C ARG A 317 -20.94 19.45 7.19
N SER A 318 -21.29 20.57 6.55
CA SER A 318 -22.68 20.97 6.36
C SER A 318 -23.45 20.07 5.40
N LEU A 319 -22.76 19.41 4.46
CA LEU A 319 -23.39 18.43 3.56
C LEU A 319 -23.86 17.18 4.32
N GLY A 320 -23.23 16.87 5.44
CA GLY A 320 -23.51 15.67 6.25
C GLY A 320 -22.85 14.42 5.70
N MET A 321 -22.24 13.65 6.61
CA MET A 321 -21.53 12.41 6.25
C MET A 321 -22.46 11.44 5.50
N ASN A 322 -21.95 10.91 4.40
CA ASN A 322 -22.64 9.93 3.54
C ASN A 322 -24.00 10.38 2.98
N SER A 323 -24.29 11.70 2.98
CA SER A 323 -25.39 12.23 2.16
C SER A 323 -25.09 12.06 0.67
N SER A 324 -26.12 12.09 -0.17
CA SER A 324 -25.94 11.99 -1.64
C SER A 324 -25.08 13.12 -2.20
N GLU A 325 -25.21 14.34 -1.65
CA GLU A 325 -24.39 15.48 -2.07
C GLU A 325 -22.93 15.33 -1.65
N TYR A 326 -22.66 14.90 -0.41
CA TYR A 326 -21.32 14.62 0.09
C TYR A 326 -20.63 13.54 -0.77
N ILE A 327 -21.30 12.40 -1.01
CA ILE A 327 -20.76 11.31 -1.82
C ILE A 327 -20.49 11.78 -3.24
N HIS A 328 -21.46 12.49 -3.85
CA HIS A 328 -21.31 12.98 -5.20
C HIS A 328 -20.09 13.91 -5.36
N LYS A 329 -19.93 14.93 -4.49
CA LYS A 329 -18.79 15.85 -4.56
C LYS A 329 -17.46 15.12 -4.40
N LEU A 330 -17.38 14.19 -3.46
CA LEU A 330 -16.15 13.45 -3.21
C LEU A 330 -15.81 12.51 -4.38
N VAL A 331 -16.80 11.79 -4.91
CA VAL A 331 -16.62 10.90 -6.07
C VAL A 331 -16.19 11.68 -7.31
N GLU A 332 -16.83 12.81 -7.61
CA GLU A 332 -16.46 13.63 -8.78
C GLU A 332 -15.04 14.22 -8.62
N ALA A 333 -14.64 14.67 -7.42
CA ALA A 333 -13.28 15.12 -7.17
C ALA A 333 -12.24 13.99 -7.37
N LEU A 334 -12.56 12.78 -6.89
CA LEU A 334 -11.72 11.60 -7.11
C LEU A 334 -11.61 11.24 -8.60
N LYS A 335 -12.70 11.26 -9.36
CA LYS A 335 -12.67 11.02 -10.81
C LYS A 335 -11.72 11.97 -11.53
N LEU A 336 -11.76 13.26 -11.18
CA LEU A 336 -10.88 14.27 -11.76
C LEU A 336 -9.41 13.99 -11.41
N SER A 337 -9.09 13.75 -10.14
CA SER A 337 -7.71 13.48 -9.71
C SER A 337 -7.17 12.13 -10.24
N TYR A 338 -8.02 11.11 -10.37
CA TYR A 338 -7.61 9.86 -11.02
C TYR A 338 -7.41 10.00 -12.53
N ALA A 339 -8.16 10.86 -13.19
CA ALA A 339 -7.91 11.16 -14.60
C ALA A 339 -6.54 11.84 -14.78
N ASP A 340 -6.15 12.72 -13.87
CA ASP A 340 -4.83 13.33 -13.86
C ASP A 340 -3.73 12.31 -13.49
N ARG A 341 -3.98 11.43 -12.51
CA ARG A 341 -3.10 10.30 -12.15
C ARG A 341 -2.76 9.44 -13.37
N ASP A 342 -3.78 9.00 -14.09
CA ASP A 342 -3.62 8.07 -15.20
C ASP A 342 -2.97 8.71 -16.44
N THR A 343 -2.98 10.04 -16.50
CA THR A 343 -2.42 10.83 -17.60
C THR A 343 -1.00 11.31 -17.34
N TYR A 344 -0.66 11.68 -16.09
CA TYR A 344 0.56 12.42 -15.79
C TYR A 344 1.53 11.72 -14.84
N TYR A 345 1.08 10.69 -14.05
CA TYR A 345 1.92 10.08 -13.03
C TYR A 345 2.79 8.95 -13.58
N GLY A 346 4.00 8.87 -13.05
CA GLY A 346 4.97 7.84 -13.38
C GLY A 346 6.28 8.05 -12.64
N ASP A 347 7.33 7.34 -13.03
CA ASP A 347 8.65 7.54 -12.45
C ASP A 347 9.24 8.90 -12.88
N PRO A 348 9.51 9.83 -11.94
CA PRO A 348 10.06 11.15 -12.26
C PRO A 348 11.48 11.11 -12.89
N LYS A 349 12.18 9.98 -12.79
CA LYS A 349 13.46 9.79 -13.49
C LYS A 349 13.30 9.60 -15.00
N PHE A 350 12.11 9.20 -15.45
CA PHE A 350 11.79 8.93 -16.85
C PHE A 350 10.83 9.94 -17.46
N ASN A 351 10.10 10.69 -16.65
CA ASN A 351 9.04 11.58 -17.10
C ASN A 351 9.13 12.95 -16.44
N HIS A 352 8.86 14.00 -17.20
CA HIS A 352 8.64 15.32 -16.62
C HIS A 352 7.19 15.43 -16.15
N ILE A 353 7.00 15.46 -14.84
CA ILE A 353 5.68 15.55 -14.20
C ILE A 353 5.44 17.02 -13.80
N PRO A 354 4.33 17.65 -14.19
CA PRO A 354 4.03 19.05 -13.87
C PRO A 354 3.53 19.20 -12.42
N THR A 355 4.37 18.80 -11.47
CA THR A 355 4.08 18.69 -10.03
C THR A 355 3.49 19.96 -9.45
N GLU A 356 4.13 21.12 -9.72
CA GLU A 356 3.70 22.42 -9.16
C GLU A 356 2.30 22.82 -9.63
N VAL A 357 1.93 22.46 -10.87
CA VAL A 357 0.59 22.74 -11.40
C VAL A 357 -0.43 21.80 -10.75
N LEU A 358 -0.21 20.50 -10.82
CA LEU A 358 -1.13 19.47 -10.31
C LEU A 358 -1.47 19.69 -8.83
N LEU A 359 -0.48 20.04 -8.01
CA LEU A 359 -0.68 20.24 -6.57
C LEU A 359 -1.15 21.66 -6.18
N SER A 360 -1.30 22.57 -7.15
CA SER A 360 -1.69 23.95 -6.84
C SER A 360 -3.17 24.10 -6.51
N LYS A 361 -3.48 24.97 -5.56
CA LYS A 361 -4.87 25.36 -5.23
C LYS A 361 -5.58 26.04 -6.40
N THR A 362 -4.83 26.78 -7.25
CA THR A 362 -5.36 27.42 -8.45
C THR A 362 -5.88 26.38 -9.44
N TYR A 363 -5.06 25.36 -9.74
CA TYR A 363 -5.47 24.26 -10.60
C TYR A 363 -6.69 23.53 -10.03
N ALA A 364 -6.66 23.22 -8.74
CA ALA A 364 -7.78 22.56 -8.08
C ALA A 364 -9.08 23.39 -8.14
N ALA A 365 -8.99 24.72 -8.05
CA ALA A 365 -10.16 25.60 -8.22
C ALA A 365 -10.76 25.53 -9.64
N GLU A 366 -9.92 25.41 -10.66
CA GLU A 366 -10.39 25.21 -12.04
C GLU A 366 -11.01 23.82 -12.22
N ARG A 367 -10.40 22.78 -11.65
CA ARG A 367 -10.94 21.42 -11.69
C ARG A 367 -12.30 21.34 -10.97
N ARG A 368 -12.47 22.03 -9.84
CA ARG A 368 -13.73 22.10 -9.08
C ARG A 368 -14.91 22.62 -9.91
N LYS A 369 -14.69 23.56 -10.82
CA LYS A 369 -15.74 24.08 -11.71
C LYS A 369 -16.36 23.02 -12.63
N GLN A 370 -15.68 21.90 -12.82
CA GLN A 370 -16.14 20.79 -13.66
C GLN A 370 -17.10 19.85 -12.91
N ILE A 371 -17.19 19.98 -11.59
CA ILE A 371 -18.12 19.19 -10.75
C ILE A 371 -19.52 19.80 -10.85
N GLY A 372 -20.36 19.23 -11.73
CA GLY A 372 -21.74 19.64 -11.95
C GLY A 372 -22.73 19.04 -10.95
N HIS A 373 -24.01 19.07 -11.29
CA HIS A 373 -25.09 18.42 -10.54
C HIS A 373 -25.15 16.91 -10.85
N ASN A 374 -24.90 16.53 -12.09
CA ASN A 374 -24.93 15.15 -12.56
C ASN A 374 -23.53 14.53 -12.55
N ALA A 375 -23.47 13.20 -12.42
CA ALA A 375 -22.25 12.43 -12.51
C ALA A 375 -21.63 12.54 -13.91
N SER A 376 -20.34 12.85 -13.97
CA SER A 376 -19.58 12.73 -15.20
C SER A 376 -19.38 11.25 -15.55
N LEU A 377 -19.61 10.91 -16.82
CA LEU A 377 -19.30 9.59 -17.37
C LEU A 377 -18.06 9.61 -18.28
N ASP A 378 -17.44 10.77 -18.42
CA ASP A 378 -16.28 10.98 -19.29
C ASP A 378 -14.99 10.94 -18.47
N PHE A 379 -13.93 10.48 -19.11
CA PHE A 379 -12.59 10.61 -18.58
C PHE A 379 -12.08 12.02 -18.90
N VAL A 380 -11.87 12.82 -17.86
CA VAL A 380 -11.59 14.25 -18.01
C VAL A 380 -10.26 14.61 -17.35
N PRO A 381 -9.12 14.32 -18.00
CA PRO A 381 -7.83 14.80 -17.50
C PRO A 381 -7.73 16.32 -17.65
N GLY A 382 -6.96 16.94 -16.77
CA GLY A 382 -6.79 18.37 -16.81
C GLY A 382 -5.95 18.85 -18.00
N THR A 383 -6.14 20.10 -18.38
CA THR A 383 -5.31 20.77 -19.38
C THR A 383 -4.15 21.46 -18.68
N ILE A 384 -2.91 21.08 -19.02
CA ILE A 384 -1.70 21.66 -18.44
C ILE A 384 -0.87 22.29 -19.57
N ASN A 385 -0.48 23.55 -19.40
CA ASN A 385 0.26 24.33 -20.40
C ASN A 385 -0.41 24.33 -21.79
N GLY A 386 -1.75 24.41 -21.81
CA GLY A 386 -2.54 24.43 -23.04
C GLY A 386 -2.66 23.08 -23.76
N LYS A 387 -2.15 22.00 -23.17
CA LYS A 387 -2.28 20.64 -23.70
C LYS A 387 -3.24 19.84 -22.81
N GLN A 388 -4.30 19.31 -23.40
CA GLN A 388 -5.19 18.36 -22.73
C GLN A 388 -4.50 17.01 -22.59
N GLY A 389 -4.62 16.40 -21.43
CA GLY A 389 -4.14 15.05 -21.18
C GLY A 389 -4.90 14.02 -22.03
N ARG A 390 -4.24 12.92 -22.35
CA ARG A 390 -4.77 11.86 -23.19
C ARG A 390 -5.23 10.68 -22.36
N HIS A 391 -6.38 10.09 -22.72
CA HIS A 391 -6.91 8.89 -22.08
C HIS A 391 -6.07 7.67 -22.47
N PRO A 392 -5.45 6.94 -21.50
CA PRO A 392 -4.62 5.78 -21.82
C PRO A 392 -5.40 4.59 -22.40
N THR A 393 -6.73 4.50 -22.17
CA THR A 393 -7.57 3.38 -22.67
C THR A 393 -8.08 3.57 -24.10
N GLU A 394 -7.92 4.75 -24.72
CA GLU A 394 -8.21 4.94 -26.15
C GLU A 394 -7.20 4.22 -27.05
N MET A 395 -6.11 3.73 -26.45
CA MET A 395 -5.12 2.90 -27.12
C MET A 395 -5.34 1.45 -26.68
N GLU A 396 -5.80 0.61 -27.57
CA GLU A 396 -6.10 -0.82 -27.46
C GLU A 396 -5.48 -1.56 -26.27
N ILE A 397 -6.14 -1.51 -25.11
CA ILE A 397 -5.82 -2.40 -23.99
C ILE A 397 -6.56 -3.71 -24.26
N ALA A 398 -5.82 -4.80 -24.44
CA ALA A 398 -6.40 -6.13 -24.59
C ALA A 398 -7.27 -6.46 -23.39
N ARG A 399 -8.59 -6.46 -23.58
CA ARG A 399 -9.58 -6.78 -22.54
C ARG A 399 -9.65 -8.28 -22.35
N THR A 400 -8.91 -8.83 -21.42
CA THR A 400 -9.12 -10.18 -20.92
C THR A 400 -9.87 -10.12 -19.60
N LYS A 401 -10.94 -10.90 -19.46
CA LYS A 401 -11.49 -11.19 -18.13
C LYS A 401 -10.47 -12.02 -17.39
N ILE A 402 -9.82 -11.42 -16.39
CA ILE A 402 -9.09 -12.16 -15.37
C ILE A 402 -10.12 -12.53 -14.31
N ASP A 403 -10.02 -13.74 -13.79
CA ASP A 403 -10.93 -14.22 -12.76
C ASP A 403 -10.70 -13.42 -11.47
N ASP A 404 -11.63 -12.54 -11.13
CA ASP A 404 -11.57 -11.64 -9.97
C ASP A 404 -11.38 -12.42 -8.64
N GLU A 405 -11.83 -13.68 -8.57
CA GLU A 405 -11.66 -14.52 -7.38
C GLU A 405 -10.21 -14.98 -7.15
N LEU A 406 -9.40 -15.04 -8.21
CA LEU A 406 -7.98 -15.39 -8.12
C LEU A 406 -7.08 -14.19 -7.84
N MET A 407 -7.57 -12.98 -8.12
CA MET A 407 -6.87 -11.72 -7.94
C MET A 407 -7.07 -11.10 -6.54
N ALA A 408 -7.21 -11.91 -5.51
CA ALA A 408 -7.14 -11.44 -4.12
C ALA A 408 -5.71 -10.97 -3.76
N SER A 409 -5.04 -10.28 -4.70
CA SER A 409 -3.82 -9.57 -4.44
C SER A 409 -4.14 -8.43 -3.49
N ASP A 410 -3.70 -8.55 -2.27
CA ASP A 410 -3.92 -7.54 -1.26
C ASP A 410 -2.58 -6.93 -0.85
N THR A 411 -2.65 -5.98 0.01
CA THR A 411 -1.55 -5.18 0.54
C THR A 411 -1.63 -5.30 2.05
N THR A 412 -0.54 -5.14 2.76
CA THR A 412 -0.61 -4.91 4.20
C THR A 412 -0.36 -3.43 4.52
N CYS A 413 -0.44 -3.07 5.78
CA CYS A 413 -0.24 -1.72 6.27
C CYS A 413 0.45 -1.76 7.63
N VAL A 414 1.26 -0.73 7.91
CA VAL A 414 1.97 -0.58 9.18
C VAL A 414 2.01 0.89 9.54
N ASP A 415 1.35 1.26 10.63
CA ASP A 415 1.42 2.59 11.22
C ASP A 415 1.93 2.47 12.66
N ALA A 416 2.94 3.26 13.01
CA ALA A 416 3.50 3.32 14.36
C ALA A 416 3.76 4.77 14.77
N ILE A 417 3.41 5.11 16.02
CA ILE A 417 3.69 6.42 16.62
C ILE A 417 4.24 6.20 18.02
N ASP A 418 5.24 7.00 18.42
CA ASP A 418 5.77 7.01 19.78
C ASP A 418 5.44 8.30 20.55
N LYS A 419 5.74 8.28 21.85
CA LYS A 419 5.53 9.43 22.76
C LYS A 419 6.32 10.68 22.39
N ASP A 420 7.37 10.55 21.61
CA ASP A 420 8.21 11.65 21.15
C ASP A 420 7.70 12.27 19.84
N GLY A 421 6.61 11.75 19.31
CA GLY A 421 5.94 12.21 18.09
C GLY A 421 6.65 11.79 16.82
N MET A 422 7.52 10.78 16.87
CA MET A 422 7.97 10.11 15.67
C MET A 422 6.82 9.28 15.08
N ILE A 423 6.74 9.25 13.76
CA ILE A 423 5.74 8.49 13.02
C ILE A 423 6.44 7.65 11.97
N PHE A 424 6.03 6.40 11.86
CA PHE A 424 6.31 5.50 10.76
C PHE A 424 4.98 5.09 10.12
N SER A 425 4.82 5.27 8.83
CA SER A 425 3.66 4.80 8.08
C SER A 425 4.13 4.10 6.81
N ALA A 426 3.72 2.87 6.59
CA ALA A 426 4.11 2.08 5.42
C ALA A 426 2.93 1.32 4.84
N THR A 427 2.98 1.09 3.53
CA THR A 427 2.01 0.26 2.81
C THR A 427 2.76 -0.84 2.06
N PRO A 428 3.23 -1.89 2.79
CA PRO A 428 3.98 -2.99 2.20
C PRO A 428 3.09 -3.88 1.33
N SER A 429 3.63 -4.39 0.22
CA SER A 429 2.89 -5.21 -0.74
C SER A 429 3.83 -5.97 -1.69
N GLY A 430 3.26 -6.69 -2.65
CA GLY A 430 4.01 -7.47 -3.63
C GLY A 430 4.48 -8.81 -3.08
N SER A 431 4.89 -9.69 -3.96
CA SER A 431 5.18 -11.09 -3.61
C SER A 431 3.96 -11.79 -3.00
N TRP A 432 2.76 -11.35 -3.36
CA TRP A 432 1.50 -12.01 -2.94
C TRP A 432 1.33 -13.35 -3.62
N LEU A 433 0.48 -14.21 -3.05
CA LEU A 433 0.19 -15.49 -3.66
C LEU A 433 -0.76 -15.35 -4.89
N PRO A 434 -0.46 -16.05 -6.00
CA PRO A 434 0.61 -17.04 -6.15
C PRO A 434 1.93 -16.39 -6.58
N SER A 435 2.95 -16.45 -5.74
CA SER A 435 4.30 -15.95 -6.03
C SER A 435 5.31 -17.08 -6.29
N VAL A 436 6.37 -16.75 -7.02
CA VAL A 436 7.47 -17.68 -7.29
C VAL A 436 8.59 -17.43 -6.30
N ILE A 437 8.95 -18.45 -5.55
CA ILE A 437 10.13 -18.41 -4.68
C ILE A 437 11.39 -18.54 -5.52
N ALA A 438 12.34 -17.62 -5.36
CA ALA A 438 13.60 -17.60 -6.08
C ALA A 438 14.56 -18.68 -5.56
N GLY A 439 14.40 -19.90 -6.03
CA GLY A 439 15.23 -21.04 -5.67
C GLY A 439 15.23 -21.31 -4.16
N ASP A 440 16.38 -21.68 -3.63
CA ASP A 440 16.54 -22.02 -2.22
C ASP A 440 16.71 -20.79 -1.30
N THR A 441 16.51 -19.57 -1.81
CA THR A 441 16.54 -18.33 -0.99
C THR A 441 15.37 -18.23 -0.03
N GLY A 442 14.24 -18.85 -0.35
CA GLY A 442 12.97 -18.69 0.36
C GLY A 442 12.29 -17.33 0.08
N ILE A 443 12.84 -16.50 -0.81
CA ILE A 443 12.31 -15.16 -1.11
C ILE A 443 11.28 -15.26 -2.23
N PRO A 444 10.00 -14.92 -1.98
CA PRO A 444 9.00 -14.82 -3.04
C PRO A 444 9.26 -13.57 -3.89
N LEU A 445 9.20 -13.69 -5.21
CA LEU A 445 9.37 -12.59 -6.15
C LEU A 445 8.08 -11.79 -6.29
N THR A 446 8.20 -10.50 -6.57
CA THR A 446 7.04 -9.62 -6.78
C THR A 446 6.46 -9.72 -8.18
N GLU A 447 5.16 -9.51 -8.31
CA GLU A 447 4.42 -9.41 -9.57
C GLU A 447 4.08 -7.95 -9.94
N ARG A 448 4.76 -6.99 -9.34
CA ARG A 448 4.42 -5.56 -9.39
C ARG A 448 4.52 -4.93 -10.78
N ALA A 449 5.30 -5.50 -11.70
CA ALA A 449 5.38 -4.97 -13.06
C ALA A 449 4.03 -4.94 -13.81
N GLN A 450 3.03 -5.71 -13.38
CA GLN A 450 1.68 -5.65 -13.94
C GLN A 450 1.03 -4.25 -13.83
N GLN A 451 1.55 -3.38 -12.95
CA GLN A 451 1.07 -2.01 -12.84
C GLN A 451 1.61 -1.06 -13.91
N PHE A 452 2.62 -1.46 -14.68
CA PHE A 452 2.97 -0.75 -15.91
C PHE A 452 1.89 -0.94 -16.97
N ILE A 453 1.85 -0.03 -17.94
CA ILE A 453 1.02 -0.18 -19.13
C ILE A 453 1.90 -0.31 -20.37
N LEU A 454 1.35 -0.91 -21.44
CA LEU A 454 2.06 -1.08 -22.72
C LEU A 454 1.65 -0.03 -23.77
N VAL A 455 1.10 1.08 -23.31
CA VAL A 455 0.66 2.21 -24.15
C VAL A 455 1.83 3.13 -24.40
N GLU A 456 2.21 3.26 -25.67
CA GLU A 456 3.32 4.10 -26.11
C GLU A 456 3.13 5.57 -25.71
N GLY A 457 4.17 6.17 -25.14
CA GLY A 457 4.19 7.55 -24.69
C GLY A 457 3.45 7.81 -23.36
N SER A 458 2.91 6.79 -22.71
CA SER A 458 2.38 6.94 -21.35
C SER A 458 3.50 7.17 -20.34
N PRO A 459 3.31 8.07 -19.34
CA PRO A 459 4.26 8.21 -18.25
C PRO A 459 4.50 6.91 -17.48
N ASN A 460 3.53 5.99 -17.48
CA ASN A 460 3.64 4.67 -16.84
C ASN A 460 3.91 3.54 -17.85
N GLU A 461 4.37 3.85 -19.07
CA GLU A 461 4.81 2.82 -20.01
C GLU A 461 6.01 2.04 -19.44
N LEU A 462 6.00 0.71 -19.64
CA LEU A 462 7.07 -0.18 -19.19
C LEU A 462 8.40 0.15 -19.87
N ALA A 463 9.45 0.28 -19.07
CA ALA A 463 10.83 0.41 -19.53
C ALA A 463 11.81 -0.20 -18.53
N GLY A 464 12.93 -0.72 -19.02
CA GLY A 464 14.02 -1.24 -18.18
C GLY A 464 14.60 -0.15 -17.26
N GLY A 465 14.84 -0.49 -15.99
CA GLY A 465 15.34 0.42 -14.98
C GLY A 465 14.31 1.39 -14.39
N LYS A 466 13.07 1.39 -14.87
CA LYS A 466 11.97 2.26 -14.45
C LYS A 466 11.17 1.64 -13.30
N ARG A 467 10.65 2.47 -12.40
CA ARG A 467 9.65 2.07 -11.39
C ARG A 467 8.24 2.16 -12.00
N PRO A 468 7.34 1.19 -11.75
CA PRO A 468 5.94 1.38 -12.08
C PRO A 468 5.32 2.47 -11.18
N ARG A 469 4.28 3.14 -11.66
CA ARG A 469 3.41 3.93 -10.81
C ARG A 469 2.58 2.95 -9.97
N VAL A 470 2.84 2.94 -8.65
CA VAL A 470 2.19 2.00 -7.73
C VAL A 470 0.98 2.60 -7.02
N THR A 471 0.09 1.73 -6.55
CA THR A 471 -1.07 2.13 -5.75
C THR A 471 -0.73 2.33 -4.27
N LEU A 472 0.47 1.95 -3.83
CA LEU A 472 0.90 1.96 -2.44
C LEU A 472 1.13 3.38 -1.94
N SER A 473 0.45 3.77 -0.86
CA SER A 473 0.42 5.18 -0.47
C SER A 473 0.12 5.40 1.01
N PRO A 474 1.13 5.23 1.89
CA PRO A 474 1.01 5.61 3.29
C PRO A 474 0.72 7.10 3.45
N THR A 475 0.19 7.50 4.61
CA THR A 475 -0.21 8.89 4.87
C THR A 475 0.24 9.32 6.26
N ILE A 476 0.83 10.51 6.35
CA ILE A 476 1.08 11.21 7.61
C ILE A 476 0.33 12.54 7.58
N VAL A 477 -0.28 12.90 8.70
CA VAL A 477 -0.94 14.20 8.89
C VAL A 477 -0.35 14.89 10.12
N THR A 478 -0.10 16.19 9.98
CA THR A 478 0.28 17.04 11.10
C THR A 478 -0.78 18.14 11.28
N GLU A 479 -1.02 18.52 12.52
CA GLU A 479 -1.86 19.68 12.88
C GLU A 479 -0.95 20.79 13.40
N GLN A 480 -0.93 21.94 12.72
CA GLN A 480 -0.05 23.07 13.08
C GLN A 480 1.42 22.65 13.31
N GLY A 481 1.93 21.72 12.48
CA GLY A 481 3.31 21.18 12.54
C GLY A 481 3.53 20.10 13.61
N LYS A 482 2.56 19.85 14.51
CA LYS A 482 2.61 18.77 15.50
C LYS A 482 2.19 17.44 14.88
N PRO A 483 2.69 16.30 15.37
CA PRO A 483 2.24 14.99 14.92
C PRO A 483 0.76 14.82 15.26
N PHE A 484 -0.02 14.33 14.30
CA PHE A 484 -1.46 14.18 14.50
C PHE A 484 -1.92 12.77 14.16
N LEU A 485 -1.62 12.26 12.94
CA LEU A 485 -2.24 11.04 12.43
C LEU A 485 -1.29 10.30 11.49
N ALA A 486 -1.23 8.98 11.62
CA ALA A 486 -0.75 8.05 10.59
C ALA A 486 -1.92 7.18 10.15
N LEU A 487 -2.08 6.98 8.85
CA LEU A 487 -3.12 6.10 8.31
C LEU A 487 -2.68 5.43 7.02
N SER A 488 -3.00 4.16 6.90
CA SER A 488 -2.69 3.34 5.73
C SER A 488 -3.76 2.26 5.52
N THR A 489 -3.84 1.73 4.30
CA THR A 489 -4.82 0.70 3.95
C THR A 489 -4.34 -0.11 2.75
N PRO A 490 -4.68 -1.40 2.68
CA PRO A 490 -4.68 -2.14 1.41
C PRO A 490 -5.82 -1.68 0.49
N GLY A 491 -5.91 -2.27 -0.71
CA GLY A 491 -7.06 -2.11 -1.60
C GLY A 491 -6.75 -1.50 -2.96
N GLY A 492 -5.49 -1.51 -3.41
CA GLY A 492 -5.13 -1.06 -4.75
C GLY A 492 -5.60 0.37 -5.04
N ASP A 493 -6.36 0.57 -6.11
CA ASP A 493 -6.93 1.88 -6.47
C ASP A 493 -7.96 2.43 -5.46
N ASN A 494 -8.41 1.62 -4.50
CA ASN A 494 -9.29 2.07 -3.44
C ASN A 494 -8.54 2.74 -2.26
N GLN A 495 -7.22 2.69 -2.21
CA GLN A 495 -6.45 3.22 -1.07
C GLN A 495 -6.75 4.69 -0.85
N GLU A 496 -6.52 5.57 -1.82
CA GLU A 496 -6.75 7.02 -1.67
C GLU A 496 -8.21 7.36 -1.39
N GLN A 497 -9.14 6.62 -1.98
CA GLN A 497 -10.57 6.80 -1.79
C GLN A 497 -11.00 6.49 -0.34
N SER A 498 -10.43 5.44 0.24
CA SER A 498 -10.68 5.08 1.64
C SER A 498 -9.98 6.06 2.59
N LEU A 499 -8.70 6.37 2.34
CA LEU A 499 -7.91 7.24 3.21
C LEU A 499 -8.47 8.66 3.30
N ILE A 500 -8.98 9.23 2.21
CA ILE A 500 -9.60 10.57 2.25
C ILE A 500 -10.90 10.56 3.06
N GLN A 501 -11.71 9.50 2.98
CA GLN A 501 -12.92 9.35 3.80
C GLN A 501 -12.58 9.21 5.29
N LEU A 502 -11.54 8.42 5.62
CA LEU A 502 -11.07 8.28 7.00
C LEU A 502 -10.56 9.62 7.55
N LEU A 503 -9.79 10.36 6.76
CA LEU A 503 -9.32 11.69 7.15
C LEU A 503 -10.50 12.60 7.47
N PHE A 504 -11.51 12.66 6.61
CA PHE A 504 -12.71 13.49 6.84
C PHE A 504 -13.52 13.02 8.06
N ASN A 505 -13.61 11.69 8.28
CA ASN A 505 -14.27 11.17 9.49
C ASN A 505 -13.63 11.70 10.78
N VAL A 506 -12.29 11.88 10.79
CA VAL A 506 -11.59 12.47 11.93
C VAL A 506 -11.68 13.98 11.93
N VAL A 507 -11.29 14.67 10.85
CA VAL A 507 -11.10 16.13 10.86
C VAL A 507 -12.40 16.91 10.68
N GLU A 508 -13.36 16.39 9.89
CA GLU A 508 -14.65 17.06 9.67
C GLU A 508 -15.73 16.59 10.63
N PHE A 509 -15.75 15.29 10.96
CA PHE A 509 -16.85 14.72 11.77
C PHE A 509 -16.43 14.37 13.20
N GLY A 510 -15.16 14.56 13.60
CA GLY A 510 -14.69 14.43 14.97
C GLY A 510 -14.72 12.99 15.52
N MET A 511 -14.62 12.00 14.66
CA MET A 511 -14.61 10.60 15.08
C MET A 511 -13.26 10.21 15.69
N ASN A 512 -13.29 9.28 16.66
CA ASN A 512 -12.07 8.59 17.10
C ASN A 512 -11.56 7.62 16.03
N ALA A 513 -10.33 7.12 16.18
CA ALA A 513 -9.67 6.28 15.17
C ALA A 513 -10.50 5.05 14.78
N GLN A 514 -11.08 4.33 15.75
CA GLN A 514 -11.84 3.11 15.48
C GLN A 514 -13.18 3.41 14.81
N ALA A 515 -13.91 4.42 15.30
CA ALA A 515 -15.18 4.83 14.70
C ALA A 515 -14.97 5.32 13.24
N ALA A 516 -13.89 6.06 12.98
CA ALA A 516 -13.54 6.52 11.65
C ALA A 516 -13.29 5.35 10.67
N ILE A 517 -12.60 4.32 11.14
CA ILE A 517 -12.28 3.12 10.35
C ILE A 517 -13.54 2.30 10.05
N GLU A 518 -14.42 2.13 11.03
CA GLU A 518 -15.62 1.30 10.88
C GLU A 518 -16.79 2.00 10.20
N ALA A 519 -16.71 3.32 10.01
CA ALA A 519 -17.76 4.08 9.33
C ALA A 519 -18.02 3.54 7.91
N PRO A 520 -19.28 3.56 7.44
CA PRO A 520 -19.62 3.12 6.09
C PRO A 520 -18.86 3.92 5.04
N ARG A 521 -18.23 3.21 4.08
CA ARG A 521 -17.44 3.78 2.99
C ARG A 521 -18.06 3.51 1.62
N PHE A 522 -17.62 4.27 0.63
CA PHE A 522 -17.99 4.07 -0.77
C PHE A 522 -16.74 4.11 -1.65
N GLN A 523 -16.87 3.61 -2.88
CA GLN A 523 -15.78 3.50 -3.83
C GLN A 523 -16.29 3.72 -5.25
N THR A 524 -15.58 4.51 -6.06
CA THR A 524 -15.79 4.53 -7.50
C THR A 524 -14.76 3.67 -8.23
N ARG A 525 -15.17 3.01 -9.32
CA ARG A 525 -14.27 2.36 -10.27
C ARG A 525 -14.22 3.12 -11.61
N HIS A 526 -14.67 4.38 -11.62
CA HIS A 526 -14.51 5.29 -12.74
C HIS A 526 -13.08 5.86 -12.79
N LEU A 527 -12.14 4.97 -13.04
CA LEU A 527 -10.70 5.20 -13.16
C LEU A 527 -10.11 4.11 -14.05
N VAL A 528 -8.92 4.31 -14.58
CA VAL A 528 -8.16 3.22 -15.22
C VAL A 528 -7.57 2.36 -14.12
N SER A 529 -8.01 1.09 -14.03
CA SER A 529 -7.52 0.17 -13.02
C SER A 529 -5.99 0.03 -13.12
N SER A 530 -5.31 0.02 -11.98
CA SER A 530 -3.88 -0.27 -11.93
C SER A 530 -3.57 -1.76 -12.11
N PHE A 531 -4.61 -2.59 -12.16
CA PHE A 531 -4.57 -4.04 -12.28
C PHE A 531 -5.54 -4.49 -13.38
N ASP A 532 -5.79 -5.78 -13.51
CA ASP A 532 -6.90 -6.38 -14.28
C ASP A 532 -6.98 -5.90 -15.73
N ASN A 533 -5.82 -5.83 -16.41
CA ASN A 533 -5.71 -5.29 -17.77
C ASN A 533 -6.18 -3.84 -17.92
N HIS A 534 -6.08 -3.07 -16.85
CA HIS A 534 -6.37 -1.63 -16.84
C HIS A 534 -7.79 -1.28 -17.28
N ALA A 535 -8.78 -2.08 -16.83
CA ALA A 535 -10.18 -1.85 -17.13
C ALA A 535 -10.66 -0.49 -16.59
N TRP A 536 -11.60 0.13 -17.32
CA TRP A 536 -12.26 1.35 -16.90
C TRP A 536 -13.78 1.13 -16.80
N ASN A 537 -14.34 1.33 -15.60
CA ASN A 537 -15.75 1.11 -15.32
C ASN A 537 -16.49 2.46 -15.20
N ARG A 538 -16.99 2.96 -16.31
CA ARG A 538 -17.63 4.28 -16.43
C ARG A 538 -18.81 4.44 -15.47
N GLY A 539 -18.75 5.48 -14.60
CA GLY A 539 -19.83 5.86 -13.70
C GLY A 539 -20.08 4.91 -12.53
N ASP A 540 -19.28 3.86 -12.38
CA ASP A 540 -19.47 2.85 -11.36
C ASP A 540 -19.18 3.41 -9.95
N LEU A 541 -20.13 3.17 -9.03
CA LEU A 541 -20.09 3.62 -7.64
C LEU A 541 -20.64 2.52 -6.72
N LEU A 542 -19.79 1.99 -5.87
CA LEU A 542 -20.15 0.98 -4.88
C LEU A 542 -20.35 1.62 -3.51
N LEU A 543 -21.50 1.40 -2.89
CA LEU A 543 -21.83 1.88 -1.56
C LEU A 543 -21.79 0.74 -0.54
N ASP A 544 -21.29 1.01 0.66
CA ASP A 544 -21.45 0.10 1.80
C ASP A 544 -22.94 -0.11 2.08
N GLU A 545 -23.34 -1.34 2.37
CA GLU A 545 -24.73 -1.74 2.64
C GLU A 545 -25.42 -0.95 3.76
N ARG A 546 -24.63 -0.32 4.65
CA ARG A 546 -25.11 0.53 5.74
C ARG A 546 -25.47 1.96 5.31
N ILE A 547 -25.08 2.37 4.09
CA ILE A 547 -25.51 3.65 3.52
C ILE A 547 -26.97 3.52 3.08
N PRO A 548 -27.85 4.47 3.48
CA PRO A 548 -29.28 4.35 3.22
C PRO A 548 -29.60 4.16 1.73
N ALA A 549 -30.52 3.26 1.42
CA ALA A 549 -30.95 2.99 0.04
C ALA A 549 -31.49 4.26 -0.67
N ALA A 550 -32.11 5.19 0.07
CA ALA A 550 -32.54 6.47 -0.48
C ALA A 550 -31.35 7.30 -1.03
N THR A 551 -30.21 7.33 -0.32
CA THR A 551 -28.99 7.97 -0.80
C THR A 551 -28.52 7.34 -2.12
N GLY A 552 -28.55 6.00 -2.22
CA GLY A 552 -28.23 5.29 -3.46
C GLY A 552 -29.18 5.66 -4.62
N ALA A 553 -30.47 5.76 -4.36
CA ALA A 553 -31.46 6.18 -5.35
C ALA A 553 -31.23 7.62 -5.86
N GLU A 554 -30.91 8.56 -4.96
CA GLU A 554 -30.58 9.95 -5.31
C GLU A 554 -29.31 10.03 -6.16
N LEU A 555 -28.27 9.25 -5.84
CA LEU A 555 -27.03 9.16 -6.62
C LEU A 555 -27.27 8.54 -8.00
N SER A 556 -28.12 7.52 -8.08
CA SER A 556 -28.54 6.93 -9.37
C SER A 556 -29.30 7.95 -10.24
N ALA A 557 -30.17 8.77 -9.65
CA ALA A 557 -30.89 9.83 -10.34
C ALA A 557 -29.93 10.92 -10.89
N ARG A 558 -28.76 11.11 -10.29
CA ARG A 558 -27.68 11.97 -10.80
C ARG A 558 -26.84 11.32 -11.91
N GLY A 559 -27.07 10.05 -12.22
CA GLY A 559 -26.36 9.32 -13.29
C GLY A 559 -25.18 8.45 -12.84
N HIS A 560 -24.94 8.29 -11.53
CA HIS A 560 -24.02 7.28 -11.05
C HIS A 560 -24.59 5.87 -11.27
N ARG A 561 -23.75 4.90 -11.62
CA ARG A 561 -24.11 3.47 -11.69
C ARG A 561 -23.89 2.85 -10.33
N VAL A 562 -24.89 2.98 -9.47
CA VAL A 562 -24.80 2.59 -8.07
C VAL A 562 -24.98 1.09 -7.89
N GLY A 563 -24.01 0.47 -7.21
CA GLY A 563 -24.07 -0.88 -6.66
C GLY A 563 -23.91 -0.85 -5.14
N THR A 564 -24.24 -1.94 -4.48
CA THR A 564 -24.07 -2.12 -3.02
C THR A 564 -23.08 -3.25 -2.76
N ARG A 565 -22.26 -3.10 -1.73
CA ARG A 565 -21.36 -4.14 -1.25
C ARG A 565 -21.50 -4.37 0.25
N SER A 566 -21.19 -5.57 0.70
CA SER A 566 -21.13 -5.89 2.12
C SER A 566 -19.98 -5.16 2.80
N ARG A 567 -20.15 -4.84 4.08
CA ARG A 567 -19.07 -4.32 4.95
C ARG A 567 -17.85 -5.26 4.98
N TRP A 568 -18.06 -6.56 4.82
CA TRP A 568 -17.01 -7.58 4.78
C TRP A 568 -16.23 -7.64 3.45
N SER A 569 -16.69 -6.93 2.43
CA SER A 569 -16.07 -6.89 1.09
C SER A 569 -15.74 -5.46 0.66
N SER A 570 -15.29 -4.62 1.59
CA SER A 570 -15.05 -3.19 1.33
C SER A 570 -13.90 -2.92 0.36
N GLY A 571 -13.08 -3.91 0.04
CA GLY A 571 -11.90 -3.75 -0.81
C GLY A 571 -10.81 -2.87 -0.18
N ALA A 572 -10.92 -2.61 1.13
CA ALA A 572 -9.95 -1.87 1.93
C ALA A 572 -10.04 -2.36 3.38
N ALA A 573 -8.91 -2.40 4.07
CA ALA A 573 -8.81 -2.80 5.46
C ALA A 573 -7.84 -1.85 6.20
N PRO A 574 -8.29 -0.61 6.50
CA PRO A 574 -7.42 0.43 7.02
C PRO A 574 -6.98 0.20 8.45
N VAL A 575 -5.84 0.80 8.76
CA VAL A 575 -5.37 1.03 10.13
C VAL A 575 -5.08 2.51 10.32
N MET A 576 -5.04 2.95 11.57
CA MET A 576 -4.83 4.34 11.94
C MET A 576 -4.21 4.43 13.32
N VAL A 577 -3.24 5.32 13.50
CA VAL A 577 -2.75 5.73 14.82
C VAL A 577 -2.86 7.25 14.92
N HIS A 578 -3.53 7.72 15.97
CA HIS A 578 -3.90 9.12 16.18
C HIS A 578 -3.39 9.61 17.53
N ILE A 579 -2.82 10.81 17.58
CA ILE A 579 -2.46 11.49 18.82
C ILE A 579 -3.59 12.45 19.21
N MET A 580 -4.20 12.17 20.35
CA MET A 580 -5.26 13.00 20.92
C MET A 580 -4.68 14.30 21.52
N PRO A 581 -5.48 15.37 21.67
CA PRO A 581 -5.00 16.65 22.21
C PRO A 581 -4.39 16.57 23.62
N ASP A 582 -4.77 15.57 24.42
CA ASP A 582 -4.25 15.31 25.77
C ASP A 582 -2.97 14.43 25.76
N GLY A 583 -2.47 14.07 24.59
CA GLY A 583 -1.26 13.26 24.41
C GLY A 583 -1.51 11.75 24.46
N VAL A 584 -2.75 11.30 24.60
CA VAL A 584 -3.10 9.88 24.43
C VAL A 584 -2.87 9.47 22.99
N ILE A 585 -2.20 8.34 22.78
CA ILE A 585 -2.03 7.71 21.49
C ILE A 585 -3.14 6.67 21.33
N GLU A 586 -4.00 6.89 20.37
CA GLU A 586 -5.13 6.02 20.06
C GLU A 586 -4.87 5.29 18.73
N ALA A 587 -5.09 3.98 18.70
CA ALA A 587 -4.95 3.18 17.49
C ALA A 587 -6.23 2.40 17.18
N GLY A 588 -6.59 2.38 15.90
CA GLY A 588 -7.73 1.64 15.37
C GLY A 588 -7.32 0.72 14.23
N ALA A 589 -8.09 -0.33 14.02
CA ALA A 589 -7.86 -1.33 12.99
C ALA A 589 -9.18 -1.87 12.42
N ASP A 590 -9.22 -2.17 11.13
CA ASP A 590 -10.41 -2.67 10.45
C ASP A 590 -10.74 -4.11 10.92
N PRO A 591 -11.90 -4.32 11.58
CA PRO A 591 -12.29 -5.64 12.07
C PRO A 591 -12.68 -6.59 10.94
N TYR A 592 -13.15 -6.05 9.82
CA TYR A 592 -13.65 -6.83 8.69
C TYR A 592 -12.51 -7.38 7.81
N GLY A 593 -11.33 -6.73 7.86
CA GLY A 593 -10.10 -7.17 7.20
C GLY A 593 -9.09 -7.84 8.13
N TYR A 594 -9.50 -8.20 9.35
CA TYR A 594 -8.65 -8.87 10.36
C TYR A 594 -7.38 -8.09 10.70
N ARG A 595 -7.48 -6.76 10.79
CA ARG A 595 -6.38 -5.88 11.18
C ARG A 595 -6.30 -5.74 12.70
N VAL A 596 -5.14 -5.36 13.21
CA VAL A 596 -4.86 -5.29 14.66
C VAL A 596 -4.25 -3.96 15.03
N ALA A 597 -4.54 -3.51 16.25
CA ALA A 597 -3.95 -2.33 16.85
C ALA A 597 -3.59 -2.59 18.30
N HIS A 598 -2.37 -2.20 18.71
CA HIS A 598 -1.89 -2.25 20.07
C HIS A 598 -1.33 -0.90 20.49
N ALA A 599 -1.49 -0.58 21.78
CA ALA A 599 -0.93 0.63 22.40
C ALA A 599 -0.58 0.36 23.87
N TYR A 600 0.38 1.14 24.43
CA TYR A 600 0.83 0.99 25.81
C TYR A 600 1.23 2.32 26.48
#